data_c9428869772c36372cbd20e9e7768238
#
_entry.id   c9428869772c36372cbd20e9e7768238
#
_cell.length_a   1.000
_cell.length_b   1.000
_cell.length_c   1.000
_cell.angle_alpha   90.00
_cell.angle_beta   90.00
_cell.angle_gamma   90.00
#
_symmetry.space_group_name_H-M   'P 1'
#
loop_
_entity.id
_entity.type
_entity.pdbx_description
1 polymer ?
#
loop_
_entity_poly.entity_id
_entity_poly.type
_entity_poly.pdbx_seq_one_letter_code
_entity_poly.pdbx_strand_id
1 'polypeptide(L)'
;QIFLDGQSLTGTGPDRIMVFQEGALFPWLNVQDNVEYGLKIAGIPKEERNEISGRYLDMMQLTQFATSYIHQLSTGMKQRVAIARALVMEPDVLLMDEPFAALDPQTRDLLLVELQLIWQKTKKTIVFVTHNVTEAVMLGTRVLVFSHRPAKIKKEVKIDYKRPRVAEDENLLPYQQKILAELRPSHKVD
;
A
#
# COMPACT_ATOMS: atom_id res chain seq x y z
N GLN A 1 16.67 -3.96 -16.65
CA GLN A 1 17.04 -4.73 -15.43
C GLN A 1 16.54 -3.98 -14.22
N ILE A 2 16.09 -4.71 -13.20
CA ILE A 2 15.67 -4.18 -11.91
C ILE A 2 16.63 -4.70 -10.85
N PHE A 3 17.02 -3.85 -9.91
CA PHE A 3 17.95 -4.18 -8.83
C PHE A 3 17.30 -3.90 -7.49
N LEU A 4 17.54 -4.78 -6.52
CA LEU A 4 17.21 -4.58 -5.11
C LEU A 4 18.54 -4.70 -4.34
N ASP A 5 18.92 -3.64 -3.62
CA ASP A 5 20.19 -3.54 -2.86
C ASP A 5 21.43 -3.98 -3.66
N GLY A 6 21.47 -3.58 -4.95
CA GLY A 6 22.57 -3.87 -5.87
C GLY A 6 22.53 -5.26 -6.51
N GLN A 7 21.59 -6.12 -6.15
CA GLN A 7 21.39 -7.43 -6.74
C GLN A 7 20.34 -7.41 -7.84
N SER A 8 20.61 -8.01 -9.00
CA SER A 8 19.65 -8.10 -10.10
C SER A 8 18.48 -9.00 -9.71
N LEU A 9 17.26 -8.51 -9.87
CA LEU A 9 16.06 -9.28 -9.59
C LEU A 9 15.74 -10.26 -10.69
N THR A 10 15.56 -11.54 -10.30
CA THR A 10 15.15 -12.63 -11.19
C THR A 10 13.92 -13.33 -10.59
N GLY A 11 12.75 -13.13 -11.21
CA GLY A 11 11.51 -13.79 -10.76
C GLY A 11 10.87 -13.15 -9.51
N THR A 12 10.04 -13.92 -8.80
CA THR A 12 9.34 -13.55 -7.56
C THR A 12 10.14 -14.00 -6.34
N GLY A 13 9.96 -13.31 -5.20
CA GLY A 13 10.63 -13.65 -3.94
C GLY A 13 9.88 -13.11 -2.73
N PRO A 14 10.15 -13.65 -1.52
CA PRO A 14 9.53 -13.21 -0.27
C PRO A 14 9.98 -11.81 0.19
N ASP A 15 11.09 -11.32 -0.35
CA ASP A 15 11.68 -10.00 -0.13
C ASP A 15 10.78 -8.87 -0.67
N ARG A 16 9.84 -9.18 -1.57
CA ARG A 16 8.89 -8.24 -2.15
C ARG A 16 7.51 -8.83 -2.28
N ILE A 17 6.55 -8.16 -1.73
CA ILE A 17 5.15 -8.61 -1.72
C ILE A 17 4.26 -7.57 -2.37
N MET A 18 3.25 -8.05 -3.10
CA MET A 18 2.28 -7.21 -3.79
C MET A 18 0.93 -7.24 -3.10
N VAL A 19 0.36 -6.06 -2.89
CA VAL A 19 -1.03 -5.83 -2.49
C VAL A 19 -1.78 -5.39 -3.74
N PHE A 20 -2.71 -6.22 -4.19
CA PHE A 20 -3.54 -5.97 -5.36
C PHE A 20 -4.74 -5.09 -5.02
N GLN A 21 -5.34 -4.46 -6.03
CA GLN A 21 -6.51 -3.61 -5.91
C GLN A 21 -7.68 -4.30 -5.20
N GLU A 22 -7.97 -5.56 -5.51
CA GLU A 22 -9.04 -6.36 -4.88
C GLU A 22 -8.58 -7.12 -3.63
N GLY A 23 -7.35 -6.88 -3.14
CA GLY A 23 -6.79 -7.52 -1.95
C GLY A 23 -6.45 -9.00 -2.10
N ALA A 24 -7.06 -9.72 -3.06
CA ALA A 24 -6.83 -11.14 -3.37
C ALA A 24 -6.80 -12.05 -2.12
N LEU A 25 -7.76 -11.85 -1.19
CA LEU A 25 -7.88 -12.64 0.04
C LEU A 25 -8.47 -14.02 -0.26
N PHE A 26 -8.10 -15.01 0.55
CA PHE A 26 -8.64 -16.36 0.48
C PHE A 26 -10.03 -16.41 1.15
N PRO A 27 -11.14 -16.54 0.40
CA PRO A 27 -12.48 -16.42 0.95
C PRO A 27 -12.87 -17.57 1.88
N TRP A 28 -12.19 -18.73 1.78
CA TRP A 28 -12.40 -19.89 2.63
C TRP A 28 -11.59 -19.87 3.93
N LEU A 29 -10.73 -18.88 4.14
CA LEU A 29 -9.98 -18.66 5.37
C LEU A 29 -10.58 -17.50 6.17
N ASN A 30 -10.45 -17.56 7.50
CA ASN A 30 -10.75 -16.43 8.36
C ASN A 30 -9.66 -15.34 8.26
N VAL A 31 -9.82 -14.24 8.98
CA VAL A 31 -8.87 -13.10 8.97
C VAL A 31 -7.48 -13.53 9.42
N GLN A 32 -7.38 -14.21 10.56
CA GLN A 32 -6.08 -14.65 11.11
C GLN A 32 -5.37 -15.61 10.16
N ASP A 33 -6.08 -16.62 9.64
CA ASP A 33 -5.52 -17.60 8.72
C ASP A 33 -5.07 -16.95 7.40
N ASN A 34 -5.77 -15.90 6.92
CA ASN A 34 -5.32 -15.10 5.78
C ASN A 34 -4.00 -14.41 6.08
N VAL A 35 -3.88 -13.74 7.23
CA VAL A 35 -2.66 -13.03 7.61
C VAL A 35 -1.50 -14.00 7.80
N GLU A 36 -1.73 -15.13 8.46
CA GLU A 36 -0.70 -16.15 8.74
C GLU A 36 -0.28 -16.98 7.53
N TYR A 37 -1.00 -16.90 6.42
CA TYR A 37 -0.82 -17.83 5.31
C TYR A 37 0.62 -17.91 4.81
N GLY A 38 1.27 -16.76 4.62
CA GLY A 38 2.67 -16.70 4.19
C GLY A 38 3.63 -17.34 5.21
N LEU A 39 3.43 -17.05 6.49
CA LEU A 39 4.22 -17.63 7.58
C LEU A 39 4.06 -19.16 7.64
N LYS A 40 2.84 -19.67 7.39
CA LYS A 40 2.57 -21.10 7.31
C LYS A 40 3.33 -21.76 6.17
N ILE A 41 3.36 -21.15 5.00
CA ILE A 41 4.13 -21.65 3.85
C ILE A 41 5.64 -21.61 4.13
N ALA A 42 6.11 -20.62 4.87
CA ALA A 42 7.50 -20.50 5.32
C ALA A 42 7.88 -21.54 6.41
N GLY A 43 6.93 -22.36 6.88
CA GLY A 43 7.18 -23.40 7.86
C GLY A 43 7.26 -22.90 9.31
N ILE A 44 6.83 -21.68 9.60
CA ILE A 44 6.83 -21.12 10.96
C ILE A 44 5.84 -21.88 11.84
N PRO A 45 6.22 -22.31 13.08
CA PRO A 45 5.35 -23.01 14.02
C PRO A 45 4.08 -22.21 14.36
N LYS A 46 2.99 -22.90 14.69
CA LYS A 46 1.67 -22.29 14.91
C LYS A 46 1.69 -21.23 16.02
N GLU A 47 2.33 -21.53 17.13
CA GLU A 47 2.42 -20.64 18.28
C GLU A 47 3.11 -19.32 17.92
N GLU A 48 4.22 -19.42 17.20
CA GLU A 48 4.98 -18.26 16.72
C GLU A 48 4.19 -17.45 15.67
N ARG A 49 3.49 -18.14 14.74
CA ARG A 49 2.62 -17.46 13.77
C ARG A 49 1.51 -16.67 14.46
N ASN A 50 0.86 -17.26 15.49
CA ASN A 50 -0.19 -16.59 16.25
C ASN A 50 0.33 -15.30 16.91
N GLU A 51 1.55 -15.35 17.47
CA GLU A 51 2.16 -14.16 18.08
C GLU A 51 2.48 -13.09 17.04
N ILE A 52 3.10 -13.49 15.93
CA ILE A 52 3.45 -12.56 14.85
C ILE A 52 2.19 -11.95 14.25
N SER A 53 1.23 -12.78 13.81
CA SER A 53 -0.02 -12.31 13.19
C SER A 53 -0.84 -11.43 14.14
N GLY A 54 -0.87 -11.77 15.42
CA GLY A 54 -1.56 -10.98 16.44
C GLY A 54 -1.07 -9.54 16.51
N ARG A 55 0.24 -9.31 16.43
CA ARG A 55 0.82 -7.95 16.38
C ARG A 55 0.35 -7.15 15.17
N TYR A 56 0.27 -7.78 13.99
CA TYR A 56 -0.19 -7.11 12.78
C TYR A 56 -1.70 -6.92 12.76
N LEU A 57 -2.48 -7.84 13.34
CA LEU A 57 -3.92 -7.68 13.52
C LEU A 57 -4.24 -6.51 14.46
N ASP A 58 -3.50 -6.37 15.55
CA ASP A 58 -3.63 -5.23 16.46
C ASP A 58 -3.27 -3.91 15.76
N MET A 59 -2.14 -3.88 15.05
CA MET A 59 -1.71 -2.71 14.27
C MET A 59 -2.77 -2.26 13.26
N MET A 60 -3.54 -3.18 12.67
CA MET A 60 -4.60 -2.94 11.70
C MET A 60 -5.99 -2.81 12.34
N GLN A 61 -6.10 -2.82 13.67
CA GLN A 61 -7.36 -2.77 14.40
C GLN A 61 -8.33 -3.91 14.01
N LEU A 62 -7.81 -5.09 13.76
CA LEU A 62 -8.55 -6.28 13.32
C LEU A 62 -8.64 -7.38 14.38
N THR A 63 -8.08 -7.20 15.57
CA THR A 63 -7.99 -8.23 16.62
C THR A 63 -9.34 -8.86 16.94
N GLN A 64 -10.40 -8.05 17.08
CA GLN A 64 -11.76 -8.53 17.37
C GLN A 64 -12.41 -9.30 16.20
N PHE A 65 -11.85 -9.21 15.00
CA PHE A 65 -12.33 -9.87 13.79
C PHE A 65 -11.44 -11.05 13.36
N ALA A 66 -10.47 -11.46 14.18
CA ALA A 66 -9.48 -12.48 13.84
C ALA A 66 -10.12 -13.80 13.35
N THR A 67 -11.24 -14.21 13.96
CA THR A 67 -11.99 -15.43 13.62
C THR A 67 -13.07 -15.22 12.56
N SER A 68 -13.34 -13.98 12.14
CA SER A 68 -14.35 -13.68 11.12
C SER A 68 -13.88 -14.11 9.73
N TYR A 69 -14.84 -14.58 8.91
CA TYR A 69 -14.56 -14.89 7.52
C TYR A 69 -14.57 -13.63 6.64
N ILE A 70 -13.88 -13.68 5.52
CA ILE A 70 -13.68 -12.53 4.64
C ILE A 70 -15.00 -11.94 4.11
N HIS A 71 -16.03 -12.75 3.87
CA HIS A 71 -17.34 -12.27 3.40
C HIS A 71 -18.11 -11.45 4.46
N GLN A 72 -17.73 -11.53 5.73
CA GLN A 72 -18.35 -10.79 6.84
C GLN A 72 -17.75 -9.39 7.03
N LEU A 73 -16.68 -9.04 6.29
CA LEU A 73 -15.92 -7.81 6.45
C LEU A 73 -16.38 -6.73 5.47
N SER A 74 -16.28 -5.47 5.89
CA SER A 74 -16.37 -4.32 4.98
C SER A 74 -15.20 -4.29 4.00
N THR A 75 -15.32 -3.54 2.92
CA THR A 75 -14.24 -3.38 1.93
C THR A 75 -12.96 -2.82 2.56
N GLY A 76 -13.08 -1.81 3.43
CA GLY A 76 -11.93 -1.26 4.15
C GLY A 76 -11.26 -2.28 5.08
N MET A 77 -12.05 -3.10 5.80
CA MET A 77 -11.49 -4.18 6.61
C MET A 77 -10.77 -5.24 5.76
N LYS A 78 -11.32 -5.62 4.62
CA LYS A 78 -10.66 -6.54 3.68
C LYS A 78 -9.32 -5.97 3.22
N GLN A 79 -9.25 -4.69 2.94
CA GLN A 79 -8.00 -4.03 2.55
C GLN A 79 -6.97 -4.03 3.68
N ARG A 80 -7.38 -3.78 4.93
CA ARG A 80 -6.51 -3.91 6.10
C ARG A 80 -5.97 -5.34 6.26
N VAL A 81 -6.79 -6.37 6.05
CA VAL A 81 -6.35 -7.78 6.07
C VAL A 81 -5.30 -8.03 4.98
N ALA A 82 -5.49 -7.51 3.76
CA ALA A 82 -4.55 -7.67 2.66
C ALA A 82 -3.19 -7.01 2.98
N ILE A 83 -3.21 -5.82 3.58
CA ILE A 83 -2.01 -5.11 4.01
C ILE A 83 -1.32 -5.86 5.16
N ALA A 84 -2.08 -6.33 6.17
CA ALA A 84 -1.54 -7.13 7.28
C ALA A 84 -0.85 -8.39 6.77
N ARG A 85 -1.50 -9.14 5.85
CA ARG A 85 -0.96 -10.35 5.21
C ARG A 85 0.34 -10.09 4.46
N ALA A 86 0.47 -8.91 3.85
CA ALA A 86 1.68 -8.53 3.16
C ALA A 86 2.80 -8.16 4.14
N LEU A 87 2.48 -7.37 5.17
CA LEU A 87 3.45 -6.86 6.13
C LEU A 87 3.98 -7.92 7.10
N VAL A 88 3.17 -8.94 7.43
CA VAL A 88 3.55 -10.01 8.37
C VAL A 88 4.78 -10.81 7.91
N MET A 89 5.02 -10.82 6.61
CA MET A 89 6.19 -11.44 5.99
C MET A 89 7.47 -10.58 6.07
N GLU A 90 7.35 -9.38 6.60
CA GLU A 90 8.43 -8.40 6.73
C GLU A 90 9.23 -8.15 5.44
N PRO A 91 8.58 -7.96 4.28
CA PRO A 91 9.28 -7.77 3.00
C PRO A 91 10.15 -6.51 3.02
N ASP A 92 11.20 -6.47 2.20
CA ASP A 92 12.02 -5.28 2.00
C ASP A 92 11.28 -4.24 1.16
N VAL A 93 10.47 -4.72 0.20
CA VAL A 93 9.66 -3.88 -0.69
C VAL A 93 8.21 -4.31 -0.68
N LEU A 94 7.31 -3.35 -0.44
CA LEU A 94 5.88 -3.52 -0.57
C LEU A 94 5.41 -2.83 -1.86
N LEU A 95 4.85 -3.62 -2.77
CA LEU A 95 4.26 -3.13 -4.02
C LEU A 95 2.76 -2.99 -3.82
N MET A 96 2.18 -1.84 -4.11
CA MET A 96 0.75 -1.58 -3.98
C MET A 96 0.19 -1.04 -5.29
N ASP A 97 -0.76 -1.77 -5.87
CA ASP A 97 -1.40 -1.40 -7.14
C ASP A 97 -2.83 -0.96 -6.88
N GLU A 98 -3.06 0.36 -6.92
CA GLU A 98 -4.35 1.02 -6.66
C GLU A 98 -5.11 0.47 -5.43
N PRO A 99 -4.46 0.28 -4.27
CA PRO A 99 -5.05 -0.49 -3.17
C PRO A 99 -6.30 0.14 -2.56
N PHE A 100 -6.54 1.43 -2.79
CA PHE A 100 -7.66 2.16 -2.20
C PHE A 100 -8.73 2.58 -3.22
N ALA A 101 -8.64 2.12 -4.48
CA ALA A 101 -9.56 2.55 -5.55
C ALA A 101 -11.03 2.17 -5.30
N ALA A 102 -11.28 1.03 -4.63
CA ALA A 102 -12.62 0.52 -4.35
C ALA A 102 -13.23 1.05 -3.04
N LEU A 103 -12.54 1.97 -2.32
CA LEU A 103 -12.99 2.48 -1.04
C LEU A 103 -13.78 3.78 -1.19
N ASP A 104 -14.74 3.97 -0.29
CA ASP A 104 -15.39 5.28 -0.11
C ASP A 104 -14.36 6.31 0.40
N PRO A 105 -14.60 7.63 0.17
CA PRO A 105 -13.63 8.66 0.49
C PRO A 105 -13.20 8.66 1.97
N GLN A 106 -14.15 8.49 2.89
CA GLN A 106 -13.90 8.56 4.33
C GLN A 106 -13.00 7.40 4.80
N THR A 107 -13.30 6.17 4.38
CA THR A 107 -12.48 4.99 4.68
C THR A 107 -11.10 5.11 4.05
N ARG A 108 -11.02 5.64 2.83
CA ARG A 108 -9.75 5.87 2.12
C ARG A 108 -8.85 6.82 2.90
N ASP A 109 -9.35 7.97 3.33
CA ASP A 109 -8.56 8.98 4.03
C ASP A 109 -8.01 8.44 5.37
N LEU A 110 -8.82 7.68 6.10
CA LEU A 110 -8.37 6.99 7.31
C LEU A 110 -7.22 6.01 7.02
N LEU A 111 -7.36 5.17 5.98
CA LEU A 111 -6.33 4.19 5.63
C LEU A 111 -5.05 4.84 5.10
N LEU A 112 -5.14 5.99 4.43
CA LEU A 112 -3.97 6.77 4.01
C LEU A 112 -3.16 7.28 5.20
N VAL A 113 -3.83 7.75 6.26
CA VAL A 113 -3.17 8.16 7.50
C VAL A 113 -2.55 6.95 8.21
N GLU A 114 -3.31 5.86 8.34
CA GLU A 114 -2.81 4.61 8.96
C GLU A 114 -1.57 4.07 8.25
N LEU A 115 -1.58 4.03 6.92
CA LEU A 115 -0.43 3.55 6.15
C LEU A 115 0.81 4.41 6.37
N GLN A 116 0.66 5.72 6.55
CA GLN A 116 1.77 6.60 6.91
C GLN A 116 2.33 6.27 8.30
N LEU A 117 1.46 6.01 9.29
CA LEU A 117 1.88 5.63 10.65
C LEU A 117 2.60 4.28 10.65
N ILE A 118 2.11 3.32 9.87
CA ILE A 118 2.76 2.01 9.68
C ILE A 118 4.15 2.21 9.05
N TRP A 119 4.23 3.00 7.99
CA TRP A 119 5.51 3.31 7.35
C TRP A 119 6.50 3.99 8.30
N GLN A 120 6.03 4.92 9.15
CA GLN A 120 6.88 5.57 10.16
C GLN A 120 7.49 4.58 11.15
N LYS A 121 6.77 3.50 11.48
CA LYS A 121 7.24 2.42 12.37
C LYS A 121 8.17 1.43 11.67
N THR A 122 7.81 1.03 10.46
CA THR A 122 8.48 -0.08 9.74
C THR A 122 9.63 0.38 8.85
N LYS A 123 9.58 1.62 8.33
CA LYS A 123 10.55 2.19 7.38
C LYS A 123 10.77 1.36 6.11
N LYS A 124 9.81 0.49 5.76
CA LYS A 124 9.88 -0.35 4.57
C LYS A 124 9.82 0.49 3.28
N THR A 125 10.44 0.00 2.22
CA THR A 125 10.28 0.61 0.90
C THR A 125 8.90 0.29 0.35
N ILE A 126 8.11 1.32 -0.01
CA ILE A 126 6.79 1.15 -0.60
C ILE A 126 6.79 1.75 -2.01
N VAL A 127 6.44 0.95 -2.99
CA VAL A 127 6.12 1.40 -4.35
C VAL A 127 4.61 1.39 -4.49
N PHE A 128 4.02 2.58 -4.60
CA PHE A 128 2.58 2.79 -4.59
C PHE A 128 2.13 3.33 -5.95
N VAL A 129 1.26 2.59 -6.63
CA VAL A 129 0.65 2.99 -7.90
C VAL A 129 -0.74 3.51 -7.63
N THR A 130 -1.05 4.70 -8.14
CA THR A 130 -2.36 5.31 -8.04
C THR A 130 -2.59 6.30 -9.18
N HIS A 131 -3.84 6.50 -9.55
CA HIS A 131 -4.28 7.61 -10.42
C HIS A 131 -4.79 8.81 -9.59
N ASN A 132 -4.84 8.71 -8.26
CA ASN A 132 -5.29 9.78 -7.37
C ASN A 132 -4.10 10.62 -6.90
N VAL A 133 -4.07 11.92 -7.27
CA VAL A 133 -2.99 12.84 -6.94
C VAL A 133 -2.90 13.10 -5.44
N THR A 134 -4.03 13.13 -4.73
CA THR A 134 -4.05 13.32 -3.28
C THR A 134 -3.36 12.16 -2.57
N GLU A 135 -3.67 10.91 -2.93
CA GLU A 135 -2.99 9.73 -2.40
C GLU A 135 -1.48 9.79 -2.64
N ALA A 136 -1.07 10.11 -3.88
CA ALA A 136 0.33 10.21 -4.25
C ALA A 136 1.09 11.24 -3.40
N VAL A 137 0.47 12.41 -3.14
CA VAL A 137 1.09 13.47 -2.35
C VAL A 137 1.08 13.15 -0.86
N MET A 138 0.01 12.52 -0.35
CA MET A 138 -0.06 12.11 1.06
C MET A 138 0.99 11.04 1.40
N LEU A 139 1.15 10.04 0.55
CA LEU A 139 2.00 8.87 0.82
C LEU A 139 3.43 9.02 0.32
N GLY A 140 3.65 9.70 -0.81
CA GLY A 140 4.95 9.74 -1.48
C GLY A 140 6.02 10.53 -0.73
N THR A 141 7.25 10.04 -0.69
CA THR A 141 8.45 10.87 -0.48
C THR A 141 8.89 11.50 -1.81
N ARG A 142 8.60 10.79 -2.90
CA ARG A 142 8.73 11.27 -4.28
C ARG A 142 7.61 10.67 -5.12
N VAL A 143 7.14 11.43 -6.08
CA VAL A 143 6.08 11.02 -7.02
C VAL A 143 6.66 11.05 -8.42
N LEU A 144 6.55 9.93 -9.13
CA LEU A 144 6.92 9.82 -10.54
C LEU A 144 5.66 9.95 -11.41
N VAL A 145 5.61 10.97 -12.23
CA VAL A 145 4.50 11.21 -13.16
C VAL A 145 4.83 10.58 -14.50
N PHE A 146 3.95 9.71 -14.98
CA PHE A 146 4.13 9.03 -16.27
C PHE A 146 3.34 9.72 -17.40
N SER A 147 3.86 9.62 -18.62
CA SER A 147 3.15 10.01 -19.84
C SER A 147 2.09 8.95 -20.23
N HIS A 148 1.19 9.33 -21.16
CA HIS A 148 0.42 8.34 -21.92
C HIS A 148 1.33 7.38 -22.69
N ARG A 149 0.76 6.28 -23.20
CA ARG A 149 1.50 5.27 -23.95
C ARG A 149 2.22 5.85 -25.19
N PRO A 150 3.48 5.46 -25.42
CA PRO A 150 4.35 4.63 -24.57
C PRO A 150 4.75 5.38 -23.30
N ALA A 151 4.57 4.74 -22.14
CA ALA A 151 4.78 5.35 -20.84
C ALA A 151 6.26 5.69 -20.60
N LYS A 152 6.52 6.97 -20.27
CA LYS A 152 7.82 7.49 -19.87
C LYS A 152 7.66 8.36 -18.64
N ILE A 153 8.67 8.45 -17.80
CA ILE A 153 8.68 9.38 -16.68
C ILE A 153 8.74 10.81 -17.25
N LYS A 154 7.68 11.59 -17.04
CA LYS A 154 7.62 13.01 -17.42
C LYS A 154 8.26 13.89 -16.37
N LYS A 155 8.00 13.58 -15.10
CA LYS A 155 8.41 14.41 -13.97
C LYS A 155 8.63 13.57 -12.73
N GLU A 156 9.60 13.94 -11.93
CA GLU A 156 9.75 13.54 -10.53
C GLU A 156 9.43 14.75 -9.64
N VAL A 157 8.53 14.57 -8.68
CA VAL A 157 8.18 15.57 -7.67
C VAL A 157 8.56 15.03 -6.30
N LYS A 158 9.53 15.66 -5.65
CA LYS A 158 9.89 15.36 -4.25
C LYS A 158 8.88 16.04 -3.33
N ILE A 159 8.38 15.30 -2.33
CA ILE A 159 7.45 15.80 -1.34
C ILE A 159 8.20 15.94 -0.02
N ASP A 160 8.73 17.13 0.20
CA ASP A 160 9.49 17.47 1.40
C ASP A 160 8.58 18.14 2.43
N TYR A 161 7.63 17.35 2.92
CA TYR A 161 6.67 17.78 3.94
C TYR A 161 6.50 16.67 4.99
N LYS A 162 6.31 17.08 6.24
CA LYS A 162 6.20 16.16 7.39
C LYS A 162 4.99 15.22 7.30
N ARG A 163 5.10 14.08 7.96
CA ARG A 163 4.01 13.11 8.13
C ARG A 163 3.55 13.04 9.60
N PRO A 164 2.31 12.64 9.92
CA PRO A 164 1.27 12.26 8.95
C PRO A 164 0.72 13.46 8.20
N ARG A 165 0.37 13.25 6.92
CA ARG A 165 -0.30 14.23 6.06
C ARG A 165 -1.78 13.88 5.98
N VAL A 166 -2.64 14.89 5.94
CA VAL A 166 -4.10 14.73 5.75
C VAL A 166 -4.53 15.41 4.46
N ALA A 167 -5.64 14.97 3.88
CA ALA A 167 -6.07 15.43 2.55
C ALA A 167 -6.38 16.94 2.52
N GLU A 168 -6.85 17.49 3.63
CA GLU A 168 -7.25 18.89 3.79
C GLU A 168 -6.08 19.84 4.07
N ASP A 169 -4.85 19.34 4.20
CA ASP A 169 -3.69 20.19 4.49
C ASP A 169 -3.32 21.05 3.27
N GLU A 170 -3.58 22.34 3.36
CA GLU A 170 -3.31 23.33 2.29
C GLU A 170 -1.84 23.36 1.86
N ASN A 171 -0.91 22.97 2.73
CA ASN A 171 0.51 22.89 2.39
C ASN A 171 0.82 21.80 1.34
N LEU A 172 -0.11 20.89 1.09
CA LEU A 172 0.01 19.88 0.04
C LEU A 172 -0.42 20.38 -1.34
N LEU A 173 -1.19 21.47 -1.42
CA LEU A 173 -1.71 22.05 -2.67
C LEU A 173 -0.60 22.36 -3.70
N PRO A 174 0.55 22.97 -3.33
CA PRO A 174 1.62 23.24 -4.30
C PRO A 174 2.17 21.97 -4.97
N TYR A 175 2.25 20.86 -4.23
CA TYR A 175 2.69 19.56 -4.76
C TYR A 175 1.65 18.96 -5.70
N GLN A 176 0.37 19.01 -5.30
CA GLN A 176 -0.75 18.54 -6.14
C GLN A 176 -0.81 19.31 -7.45
N GLN A 177 -0.69 20.64 -7.41
CA GLN A 177 -0.71 21.48 -8.60
C GLN A 177 0.44 21.16 -9.56
N LYS A 178 1.65 20.91 -9.05
CA LYS A 178 2.81 20.49 -9.85
C LYS A 178 2.55 19.18 -10.59
N ILE A 179 1.93 18.21 -9.92
CA ILE A 179 1.60 16.90 -10.50
C ILE A 179 0.49 17.06 -11.54
N LEU A 180 -0.60 17.78 -11.19
CA LEU A 180 -1.74 18.01 -12.08
C LEU A 180 -1.33 18.75 -13.36
N ALA A 181 -0.40 19.70 -13.28
CA ALA A 181 0.11 20.41 -14.45
C ALA A 181 0.77 19.47 -15.46
N GLU A 182 1.45 18.42 -14.98
CA GLU A 182 2.09 17.41 -15.84
C GLU A 182 1.10 16.38 -16.40
N LEU A 183 -0.01 16.14 -15.70
CA LEU A 183 -1.05 15.19 -16.13
C LEU A 183 -1.99 15.79 -17.20
N ARG A 184 -2.09 17.11 -17.30
CA ARG A 184 -2.89 17.76 -18.33
C ARG A 184 -2.40 17.34 -19.72
N PRO A 185 -3.31 16.95 -20.62
CA PRO A 185 -2.93 16.70 -22.00
C PRO A 185 -2.33 17.99 -22.58
N SER A 186 -1.22 17.87 -23.28
CA SER A 186 -0.69 18.97 -24.09
C SER A 186 -1.74 19.23 -25.20
N HIS A 187 -2.63 20.18 -24.98
CA HIS A 187 -3.45 20.66 -26.08
C HIS A 187 -2.50 21.30 -27.10
N LYS A 188 -2.06 20.52 -28.09
CA LYS A 188 -1.81 21.10 -29.38
C LYS A 188 -3.17 21.40 -29.95
N VAL A 189 -3.61 22.63 -29.83
CA VAL A 189 -4.63 23.20 -30.72
C VAL A 189 -3.91 23.34 -32.04
N ASP A 190 -4.18 22.43 -32.99
CA ASP A 190 -3.86 22.62 -34.40
C ASP A 190 -4.86 23.59 -34.99
#